data_538e97c84104c332dd8857bae0295994
#
_entry.id   538e97c84104c332dd8857bae0295994
#
_cell.length_a   1.000
_cell.length_b   1.000
_cell.length_c   1.000
_cell.angle_alpha   90.00
_cell.angle_beta   90.00
_cell.angle_gamma   90.00
#
_symmetry.space_group_name_H-M   'P 1'
#
loop_
_entity.id
_entity.type
_entity.pdbx_description
1 polymer ?
#
loop_
_entity_poly.entity_id
_entity_poly.type
_entity_poly.pdbx_seq_one_letter_code
_entity_poly.pdbx_strand_id
1 'polypeptide(L)'
;MADGERVGELWLCERDGQMFHDLFVYEIRIDSQHRGKGYGKAAMLLAEEEARSRGLDRVSLNVFGGNEVARNLYRSLGYEENAVAMSKKL
;
A
#
# COMPACT_ATOMS: atom_id res chain seq x y z
N MET A 1 4.43 3.93 14.59
CA MET A 1 5.30 5.10 14.44
C MET A 1 6.66 4.81 15.04
N ALA A 2 7.72 5.29 14.44
CA ALA A 2 9.07 5.09 14.96
C ALA A 2 9.31 6.07 16.11
N ASP A 3 9.65 5.53 17.29
CA ASP A 3 10.02 6.30 18.49
C ASP A 3 9.00 7.39 18.87
N GLY A 4 7.71 7.14 18.60
CA GLY A 4 6.67 8.10 18.86
C GLY A 4 6.64 9.29 17.89
N GLU A 5 7.55 9.33 16.93
CA GLU A 5 7.60 10.38 15.93
C GLU A 5 6.74 10.01 14.73
N ARG A 6 6.04 11.00 14.18
CA ARG A 6 5.26 10.82 12.96
C ARG A 6 6.18 10.79 11.76
N VAL A 7 6.20 9.68 11.03
CA VAL A 7 7.07 9.50 9.85
C VAL A 7 6.30 9.53 8.53
N GLY A 8 4.97 9.55 8.59
CA GLY A 8 4.14 9.58 7.39
C GLY A 8 2.69 9.32 7.70
N GLU A 9 1.94 8.96 6.67
CA GLU A 9 0.51 8.66 6.78
C GLU A 9 0.19 7.36 6.07
N LEU A 10 -0.76 6.62 6.63
CA LEU A 10 -1.30 5.40 6.04
C LEU A 10 -2.81 5.46 6.15
N TRP A 11 -3.49 5.43 5.00
CA TRP A 11 -4.95 5.49 4.92
C TRP A 11 -5.47 4.17 4.37
N LEU A 12 -6.35 3.54 5.13
CA LEU A 12 -6.90 2.24 4.80
C LEU A 12 -8.42 2.33 4.69
N CYS A 13 -8.98 1.51 3.79
CA CYS A 13 -10.42 1.42 3.61
C CYS A 13 -10.79 -0.04 3.40
N GLU A 14 -11.65 -0.57 4.24
CA GLU A 14 -12.19 -1.90 4.01
C GLU A 14 -13.25 -1.85 2.92
N ARG A 15 -13.09 -2.69 1.88
CA ARG A 15 -14.07 -2.82 0.80
C ARG A 15 -14.82 -4.13 0.99
N ASP A 16 -16.14 -4.03 1.10
CA ASP A 16 -17.00 -5.18 1.32
C ASP A 16 -18.15 -5.12 0.31
N GLY A 17 -17.84 -5.53 -0.91
CA GLY A 17 -18.78 -5.51 -2.01
C GLY A 17 -18.74 -6.81 -2.79
N GLN A 18 -19.50 -6.86 -3.90
CA GLN A 18 -19.58 -8.06 -4.72
C GLN A 18 -18.27 -8.39 -5.43
N MET A 19 -17.51 -7.39 -5.83
CA MET A 19 -16.27 -7.58 -6.57
C MET A 19 -15.01 -7.54 -5.70
N PHE A 20 -15.08 -6.84 -4.57
CA PHE A 20 -13.94 -6.65 -3.70
C PHE A 20 -14.31 -6.91 -2.25
N HIS A 21 -13.53 -7.74 -1.59
CA HIS A 21 -13.60 -7.92 -0.15
C HIS A 21 -12.16 -7.93 0.35
N ASP A 22 -11.65 -6.74 0.61
CA ASP A 22 -10.23 -6.57 0.95
C ASP A 22 -10.03 -5.31 1.77
N LEU A 23 -8.82 -5.13 2.25
CA LEU A 23 -8.37 -3.87 2.83
C LEU A 23 -7.61 -3.11 1.75
N PHE A 24 -8.13 -1.96 1.36
CA PHE A 24 -7.54 -1.15 0.31
C PHE A 24 -6.65 -0.07 0.91
N VAL A 25 -5.40 -0.02 0.46
CA VAL A 25 -4.47 1.04 0.86
C VAL A 25 -4.75 2.26 -0.02
N TYR A 26 -5.42 3.21 0.57
CA TYR A 26 -5.85 4.44 -0.09
C TYR A 26 -4.68 5.36 -0.36
N GLU A 27 -3.83 5.52 0.63
CA GLU A 27 -2.65 6.34 0.54
C GLU A 27 -1.61 5.83 1.52
N ILE A 28 -0.38 5.81 1.05
CA ILE A 28 0.78 5.60 1.89
C ILE A 28 1.77 6.71 1.57
N ARG A 29 2.15 7.47 2.58
CA ARG A 29 3.09 8.57 2.42
C ARG A 29 4.09 8.54 3.55
N ILE A 30 5.35 8.54 3.18
CA ILE A 30 6.46 8.67 4.13
C ILE A 30 7.04 10.06 3.95
N ASP A 31 7.16 10.81 5.04
CA ASP A 31 7.73 12.16 5.00
C ASP A 31 9.15 12.09 4.42
N SER A 32 9.54 13.10 3.64
CA SER A 32 10.77 13.06 2.86
C SER A 32 12.00 12.79 3.71
N GLN A 33 12.03 13.30 4.93
CA GLN A 33 13.15 13.10 5.85
C GLN A 33 13.27 11.68 6.39
N HIS A 34 12.23 10.86 6.20
CA HIS A 34 12.20 9.48 6.69
C HIS A 34 12.24 8.45 5.57
N ARG A 35 12.35 8.88 4.33
CA ARG A 35 12.40 7.97 3.18
C ARG A 35 13.72 7.20 3.16
N GLY A 36 13.68 5.99 2.60
CA GLY A 36 14.86 5.15 2.49
C GLY A 36 15.22 4.41 3.78
N LYS A 37 14.37 4.45 4.80
CA LYS A 37 14.63 3.81 6.10
C LYS A 37 13.74 2.58 6.35
N GLY A 38 13.06 2.08 5.34
CA GLY A 38 12.20 0.91 5.46
C GLY A 38 10.81 1.19 6.04
N TYR A 39 10.41 2.44 6.20
CA TYR A 39 9.10 2.76 6.75
C TYR A 39 7.96 2.40 5.80
N GLY A 40 8.17 2.47 4.49
CA GLY A 40 7.18 2.04 3.52
C GLY A 40 6.86 0.55 3.66
N LYS A 41 7.88 -0.28 3.81
CA LYS A 41 7.71 -1.70 4.06
C LYS A 41 6.99 -1.95 5.38
N ALA A 42 7.40 -1.24 6.43
CA ALA A 42 6.77 -1.37 7.75
C ALA A 42 5.29 -0.98 7.70
N ALA A 43 4.96 0.08 6.98
CA ALA A 43 3.56 0.50 6.82
C ALA A 43 2.73 -0.57 6.11
N MET A 44 3.27 -1.19 5.07
CA MET A 44 2.55 -2.25 4.36
C MET A 44 2.36 -3.49 5.24
N LEU A 45 3.33 -3.83 6.07
CA LEU A 45 3.17 -4.94 7.02
C LEU A 45 2.09 -4.63 8.06
N LEU A 46 1.98 -3.37 8.49
CA LEU A 46 0.90 -2.95 9.39
C LEU A 46 -0.46 -3.08 8.70
N ALA A 47 -0.56 -2.72 7.41
CA ALA A 47 -1.79 -2.88 6.66
C ALA A 47 -2.20 -4.35 6.57
N GLU A 48 -1.25 -5.25 6.35
CA GLU A 48 -1.52 -6.69 6.32
C GLU A 48 -1.99 -7.21 7.67
N GLU A 49 -1.38 -6.75 8.76
CA GLU A 49 -1.81 -7.10 10.10
C GLU A 49 -3.23 -6.64 10.38
N GLU A 50 -3.56 -5.41 9.98
CA GLU A 50 -4.90 -4.87 10.14
C GLU A 50 -5.92 -5.68 9.34
N ALA A 51 -5.58 -6.09 8.12
CA ALA A 51 -6.45 -6.94 7.31
C ALA A 51 -6.72 -8.28 8.03
N ARG A 52 -5.68 -8.89 8.55
CA ARG A 52 -5.84 -10.17 9.27
C ARG A 52 -6.71 -10.01 10.51
N SER A 53 -6.55 -8.93 11.26
CA SER A 53 -7.34 -8.67 12.46
C SER A 53 -8.82 -8.48 12.14
N ARG A 54 -9.14 -8.06 10.92
CA ARG A 54 -10.52 -7.90 10.44
C ARG A 54 -11.06 -9.14 9.74
N GLY A 55 -10.30 -10.23 9.73
CA GLY A 55 -10.71 -11.45 9.04
C GLY A 55 -10.61 -11.38 7.52
N LEU A 56 -9.87 -10.40 7.00
CA LEU A 56 -9.66 -10.25 5.56
C LEU A 56 -8.39 -10.99 5.15
N ASP A 57 -8.40 -11.53 3.94
CA ASP A 57 -7.26 -12.28 3.42
C ASP A 57 -6.57 -11.58 2.24
N ARG A 58 -6.92 -10.32 2.00
CA ARG A 58 -6.38 -9.58 0.85
C ARG A 58 -6.15 -8.13 1.21
N VAL A 59 -5.00 -7.62 0.79
CA VAL A 59 -4.69 -6.18 0.80
C VAL A 59 -4.46 -5.76 -0.65
N SER A 60 -5.05 -4.65 -1.04
CA SER A 60 -4.96 -4.15 -2.41
C SER A 60 -4.54 -2.69 -2.41
N LEU A 61 -3.93 -2.26 -3.50
CA LEU A 61 -3.52 -0.86 -3.68
C LEU A 61 -3.41 -0.55 -5.16
N ASN A 62 -3.36 0.73 -5.47
CA ASN A 62 -3.01 1.20 -6.80
C ASN A 62 -1.64 1.88 -6.75
N VAL A 63 -0.87 1.72 -7.82
CA VAL A 63 0.43 2.36 -7.94
C VAL A 63 0.60 2.83 -9.39
N PHE A 64 1.19 4.02 -9.57
CA PHE A 64 1.48 4.51 -10.91
C PHE A 64 2.56 3.64 -11.57
N GLY A 65 2.34 3.30 -12.85
CA GLY A 65 3.26 2.47 -13.60
C GLY A 65 4.68 3.02 -13.68
N GLY A 66 4.83 4.36 -13.66
CA GLY A 66 6.14 4.99 -13.66
C GLY A 66 6.84 5.04 -12.31
N ASN A 67 6.17 4.63 -11.24
CA ASN A 67 6.76 4.63 -9.90
C ASN A 67 7.46 3.30 -9.65
N GLU A 68 8.64 3.13 -10.22
CA GLU A 68 9.37 1.86 -10.13
C GLU A 68 9.82 1.51 -8.72
N VAL A 69 10.15 2.51 -7.92
CA VAL A 69 10.58 2.28 -6.54
C VAL A 69 9.44 1.63 -5.74
N ALA A 70 8.24 2.19 -5.83
CA ALA A 70 7.08 1.64 -5.14
C ALA A 70 6.70 0.26 -5.69
N ARG A 71 6.70 0.11 -7.02
CA ARG A 71 6.36 -1.18 -7.64
C ARG A 71 7.31 -2.28 -7.20
N ASN A 72 8.61 -1.98 -7.16
CA ASN A 72 9.61 -2.95 -6.70
C ASN A 72 9.41 -3.31 -5.22
N LEU A 73 9.08 -2.32 -4.40
CA LEU A 73 8.78 -2.57 -2.98
C LEU A 73 7.60 -3.53 -2.85
N TYR A 74 6.50 -3.26 -3.54
CA TYR A 74 5.31 -4.09 -3.41
C TYR A 74 5.54 -5.50 -3.96
N ARG A 75 6.24 -5.63 -5.08
CA ARG A 75 6.60 -6.95 -5.60
C ARG A 75 7.46 -7.73 -4.60
N SER A 76 8.40 -7.07 -3.95
CA SER A 76 9.26 -7.74 -2.95
C SER A 76 8.47 -8.24 -1.75
N LEU A 77 7.29 -7.67 -1.49
CA LEU A 77 6.40 -8.10 -0.43
C LEU A 77 5.36 -9.12 -0.89
N GLY A 78 5.41 -9.53 -2.15
CA GLY A 78 4.50 -10.54 -2.69
C GLY A 78 3.28 -10.01 -3.39
N TYR A 79 3.18 -8.69 -3.63
CA TYR A 79 2.06 -8.11 -4.36
C TYR A 79 2.19 -8.37 -5.85
N GLU A 80 1.07 -8.71 -6.48
CA GLU A 80 0.98 -8.98 -7.91
C GLU A 80 0.18 -7.89 -8.60
N GLU A 81 0.54 -7.58 -9.84
CA GLU A 81 -0.21 -6.64 -10.66
C GLU A 81 -1.43 -7.33 -11.26
N ASN A 82 -2.63 -6.93 -10.82
CA ASN A 82 -3.88 -7.52 -11.28
C ASN A 82 -4.55 -6.71 -12.38
N ALA A 83 -4.29 -5.41 -12.41
CA ALA A 83 -4.88 -4.51 -13.40
C ALA A 83 -3.88 -3.43 -13.74
N VAL A 84 -3.90 -3.00 -15.00
CA VAL A 84 -3.00 -1.94 -15.49
C VAL A 84 -3.85 -0.87 -16.13
N ALA A 85 -3.78 0.37 -15.61
CA ALA A 85 -4.40 1.52 -16.23
C ALA A 85 -3.47 2.05 -17.32
N MET A 86 -4.02 2.33 -18.50
CA MET A 86 -3.24 2.81 -19.62
C MET A 86 -3.91 4.05 -20.21
N SER A 87 -3.12 4.99 -20.68
CA SER A 87 -3.63 6.17 -21.35
C SER A 87 -2.64 6.65 -22.40
N LYS A 88 -3.17 7.39 -23.35
CA LYS A 88 -2.35 7.99 -24.40
C LYS A 88 -2.86 9.39 -24.66
N LYS A 89 -1.96 10.36 -24.69
CA LYS A 89 -2.29 11.71 -25.09
C LYS A 89 -2.28 11.78 -26.62
N LEU A 90 -3.37 12.28 -27.19
CA LEU A 90 -3.49 12.42 -28.65
C LEU A 90 -2.92 13.75 -29.14
#